data_11d60494261fd5101c4e8bd471c9b1c7
#
_entry.id   11d60494261fd5101c4e8bd471c9b1c7
#
_cell.length_a   1.000
_cell.length_b   1.000
_cell.length_c   1.000
_cell.angle_alpha   90.00
_cell.angle_beta   90.00
_cell.angle_gamma   90.00
#
_symmetry.space_group_name_H-M   'P 1'
#
loop_
_entity.id
_entity.type
_entity.pdbx_description
1 polymer ?
#
loop_
_entity_poly.entity_id
_entity_poly.type
_entity_poly.pdbx_seq_one_letter_code
_entity_poly.pdbx_strand_id
1 'polypeptide(L)'
;MPDVNESRRALITVLARRSKGGFMGRTAMMKYMYLLQTVRGVPLGYRFTLYAYGPFDSDVLVDLSVAEAFEAVECELELYPGGYGYKIRAAKNARWLQKRAEKFLARISRDIDWVIKKFGSFSAAELELVGTIVYVDREVIAGKKRLGLEQVVKLVREVKPHFSQDKVLHYARQLANERLLQASA
;
A
#
# COMPACT_ATOMS: atom_id res chain seq x y z
N MET A 1 9.08 -22.83 -5.35
CA MET A 1 8.90 -21.42 -4.91
C MET A 1 7.91 -21.44 -3.76
N PRO A 2 8.04 -20.61 -2.73
CA PRO A 2 6.98 -20.51 -1.74
C PRO A 2 5.67 -20.12 -2.44
N ASP A 3 4.56 -20.62 -1.94
CA ASP A 3 3.22 -20.23 -2.39
C ASP A 3 3.11 -18.69 -2.32
N VAL A 4 2.53 -18.08 -3.33
CA VAL A 4 2.34 -16.61 -3.37
C VAL A 4 1.58 -16.11 -2.16
N ASN A 5 0.62 -16.88 -1.67
CA ASN A 5 -0.16 -16.55 -0.47
C ASN A 5 0.68 -16.60 0.81
N GLU A 6 1.60 -17.57 0.95
CA GLU A 6 2.56 -17.57 2.06
C GLU A 6 3.47 -16.34 2.02
N SER A 7 3.94 -15.98 0.82
CA SER A 7 4.78 -14.78 0.59
C SER A 7 4.05 -13.49 0.99
N ARG A 8 2.79 -13.33 0.61
CA ARG A 8 1.93 -12.19 0.96
C ARG A 8 1.73 -12.08 2.48
N ARG A 9 1.37 -13.19 3.13
CA ARG A 9 1.13 -13.25 4.58
C ARG A 9 2.40 -12.97 5.39
N ALA A 10 3.54 -13.52 4.96
CA ALA A 10 4.83 -13.21 5.57
C ALA A 10 5.18 -11.73 5.44
N LEU A 11 4.94 -11.11 4.27
CA LEU A 11 5.16 -9.69 4.04
C LEU A 11 4.28 -8.82 4.97
N ILE A 12 3.01 -9.19 5.19
CA ILE A 12 2.11 -8.53 6.15
C ILE A 12 2.76 -8.47 7.54
N THR A 13 3.31 -9.58 8.03
CA THR A 13 3.96 -9.63 9.35
C THR A 13 5.21 -8.75 9.43
N VAL A 14 6.00 -8.68 8.34
CA VAL A 14 7.20 -7.84 8.28
C VAL A 14 6.81 -6.35 8.28
N LEU A 15 5.83 -5.95 7.47
CA LEU A 15 5.35 -4.58 7.40
C LEU A 15 4.78 -4.13 8.74
N ALA A 16 3.93 -4.94 9.38
CA ALA A 16 3.38 -4.63 10.70
C ALA A 16 4.48 -4.44 11.75
N ARG A 17 5.46 -5.36 11.79
CA ARG A 17 6.56 -5.33 12.77
C ARG A 17 7.50 -4.12 12.58
N ARG A 18 7.76 -3.74 11.32
CA ARG A 18 8.75 -2.71 10.98
C ARG A 18 8.16 -1.30 10.90
N SER A 19 6.85 -1.17 10.97
CA SER A 19 6.18 0.12 11.01
C SER A 19 6.46 0.88 12.29
N LYS A 20 6.38 2.20 12.23
CA LYS A 20 6.59 3.08 13.38
C LYS A 20 5.65 2.69 14.54
N GLY A 21 6.20 2.48 15.71
CA GLY A 21 5.46 2.00 16.89
C GLY A 21 5.13 0.50 16.88
N GLY A 22 5.63 -0.28 15.90
CA GLY A 22 5.41 -1.73 15.82
C GLY A 22 3.98 -2.15 15.48
N PHE A 23 3.21 -1.26 14.86
CA PHE A 23 1.87 -1.55 14.35
C PHE A 23 1.56 -0.80 13.06
N MET A 24 0.55 -1.24 12.33
CA MET A 24 0.10 -0.64 11.08
C MET A 24 -1.43 -0.68 11.00
N GLY A 25 -2.05 0.37 10.45
CA GLY A 25 -3.48 0.38 10.15
C GLY A 25 -3.81 -0.41 8.87
N ARG A 26 -5.07 -0.88 8.74
CA ARG A 26 -5.53 -1.60 7.52
C ARG A 26 -5.36 -0.78 6.24
N THR A 27 -5.68 0.51 6.29
CA THR A 27 -5.50 1.40 5.12
C THR A 27 -4.03 1.48 4.71
N ALA A 28 -3.12 1.65 5.65
CA ALA A 28 -1.69 1.69 5.37
C ALA A 28 -1.19 0.35 4.80
N MET A 29 -1.60 -0.78 5.38
CA MET A 29 -1.27 -2.11 4.88
C MET A 29 -1.70 -2.28 3.41
N MET A 30 -2.96 -1.96 3.10
CA MET A 30 -3.51 -2.00 1.74
C MET A 30 -2.68 -1.17 0.76
N LYS A 31 -2.31 0.07 1.13
CA LYS A 31 -1.56 0.97 0.26
C LYS A 31 -0.09 0.54 0.11
N TYR A 32 0.52 -0.02 1.15
CA TYR A 32 1.88 -0.55 1.03
C TYR A 32 1.95 -1.77 0.11
N MET A 33 0.98 -2.69 0.20
CA MET A 33 0.87 -3.82 -0.74
C MET A 33 0.70 -3.32 -2.18
N TYR A 34 -0.17 -2.34 -2.39
CA TYR A 34 -0.39 -1.72 -3.69
C TYR A 34 0.88 -1.07 -4.24
N LEU A 35 1.55 -0.22 -3.46
CA LEU A 35 2.76 0.50 -3.89
C LEU A 35 3.93 -0.45 -4.14
N LEU A 36 4.11 -1.47 -3.31
CA LEU A 36 5.12 -2.50 -3.54
C LEU A 36 4.88 -3.24 -4.85
N GLN A 37 3.64 -3.65 -5.14
CA GLN A 37 3.33 -4.34 -6.38
C GLN A 37 3.45 -3.41 -7.60
N THR A 38 2.85 -2.22 -7.54
CA THR A 38 2.66 -1.37 -8.72
C THR A 38 3.88 -0.51 -9.02
N VAL A 39 4.57 0.00 -7.99
CA VAL A 39 5.72 0.90 -8.17
C VAL A 39 7.03 0.14 -8.15
N ARG A 40 7.15 -0.87 -7.27
CA ARG A 40 8.38 -1.64 -7.09
C ARG A 40 8.41 -2.95 -7.87
N GLY A 41 7.30 -3.34 -8.52
CA GLY A 41 7.23 -4.57 -9.30
C GLY A 41 7.30 -5.85 -8.45
N VAL A 42 7.00 -5.76 -7.15
CA VAL A 42 6.98 -6.94 -6.28
C VAL A 42 5.85 -7.88 -6.74
N PRO A 43 6.12 -9.16 -7.05
CA PRO A 43 5.12 -10.05 -7.64
C PRO A 43 4.16 -10.59 -6.58
N LEU A 44 3.21 -9.76 -6.13
CA LEU A 44 2.20 -10.14 -5.15
C LEU A 44 0.95 -10.75 -5.81
N GLY A 45 0.62 -10.39 -7.06
CA GLY A 45 -0.49 -10.96 -7.82
C GLY A 45 -1.87 -10.53 -7.32
N TYR A 46 -1.99 -9.41 -6.63
CA TYR A 46 -3.26 -8.78 -6.30
C TYR A 46 -3.88 -8.08 -7.52
N ARG A 47 -5.20 -7.90 -7.50
CA ARG A 47 -5.97 -7.22 -8.56
C ARG A 47 -6.63 -5.97 -8.00
N PHE A 48 -5.82 -4.95 -7.80
CA PHE A 48 -6.30 -3.69 -7.23
C PHE A 48 -7.27 -2.97 -8.16
N THR A 49 -8.37 -2.49 -7.59
CA THR A 49 -9.33 -1.58 -8.22
C THR A 49 -9.45 -0.30 -7.40
N LEU A 50 -9.91 0.79 -8.01
CA LEU A 50 -10.13 2.03 -7.28
C LEU A 50 -11.42 1.95 -6.47
N TYR A 51 -11.33 2.21 -5.17
CA TYR A 51 -12.44 2.18 -4.23
C TYR A 51 -12.47 3.44 -3.36
N ALA A 52 -13.40 3.50 -2.38
CA ALA A 52 -13.64 4.69 -1.56
C ALA A 52 -12.37 5.30 -0.96
N TYR A 53 -11.45 4.48 -0.46
CA TYR A 53 -10.17 4.90 0.14
C TYR A 53 -8.96 4.61 -0.76
N GLY A 54 -9.11 4.79 -2.09
CA GLY A 54 -8.06 4.53 -3.08
C GLY A 54 -7.94 3.05 -3.47
N PRO A 55 -6.81 2.63 -4.05
CA PRO A 55 -6.62 1.26 -4.53
C PRO A 55 -6.91 0.22 -3.46
N PHE A 56 -7.71 -0.79 -3.81
CA PHE A 56 -8.21 -1.81 -2.91
C PHE A 56 -8.27 -3.18 -3.62
N ASP A 57 -7.92 -4.22 -2.87
CA ASP A 57 -8.17 -5.61 -3.23
C ASP A 57 -8.57 -6.38 -1.97
N SER A 58 -9.71 -7.07 -2.00
CA SER A 58 -10.22 -7.85 -0.87
C SER A 58 -9.27 -8.96 -0.43
N ASP A 59 -8.48 -9.51 -1.35
CA ASP A 59 -7.54 -10.59 -1.04
C ASP A 59 -6.46 -10.16 -0.04
N VAL A 60 -6.13 -8.85 0.03
CA VAL A 60 -5.24 -8.33 1.09
C VAL A 60 -5.86 -8.53 2.47
N LEU A 61 -7.18 -8.34 2.60
CA LEU A 61 -7.88 -8.56 3.87
C LEU A 61 -8.05 -10.05 4.18
N VAL A 62 -8.23 -10.88 3.16
CA VAL A 62 -8.25 -12.35 3.31
C VAL A 62 -6.89 -12.83 3.82
N ASP A 63 -5.78 -12.40 3.20
CA ASP A 63 -4.44 -12.77 3.64
C ASP A 63 -4.14 -12.27 5.05
N LEU A 64 -4.64 -11.08 5.43
CA LEU A 64 -4.55 -10.56 6.79
C LEU A 64 -5.30 -11.46 7.78
N SER A 65 -6.55 -11.84 7.47
CA SER A 65 -7.36 -12.71 8.33
C SER A 65 -6.75 -14.11 8.50
N VAL A 66 -6.17 -14.66 7.43
CA VAL A 66 -5.46 -15.95 7.50
C VAL A 66 -4.17 -15.83 8.32
N ALA A 67 -3.41 -14.72 8.18
CA ALA A 67 -2.23 -14.47 9.01
C ALA A 67 -2.61 -14.32 10.50
N GLU A 68 -3.78 -13.75 10.81
CA GLU A 68 -4.34 -13.66 12.15
C GLU A 68 -4.76 -15.04 12.68
N ALA A 69 -5.43 -15.85 11.88
CA ALA A 69 -5.80 -17.23 12.25
C ALA A 69 -4.56 -18.11 12.55
N PHE A 70 -3.42 -17.82 11.89
CA PHE A 70 -2.13 -18.46 12.20
C PHE A 70 -1.42 -17.82 13.40
N GLU A 71 -2.04 -16.85 14.08
CA GLU A 71 -1.42 -16.08 15.17
C GLU A 71 -0.06 -15.45 14.76
N ALA A 72 0.07 -15.14 13.47
CA ALA A 72 1.25 -14.45 12.93
C ALA A 72 1.10 -12.93 12.98
N VAL A 73 -0.14 -12.43 13.02
CA VAL A 73 -0.49 -11.06 13.36
C VAL A 73 -1.65 -11.05 14.36
N GLU A 74 -1.83 -9.91 15.00
CA GLU A 74 -2.96 -9.59 15.86
C GLU A 74 -3.59 -8.29 15.35
N CYS A 75 -4.93 -8.27 15.20
CA CYS A 75 -5.70 -7.13 14.74
C CYS A 75 -6.57 -6.59 15.89
N GLU A 76 -6.14 -5.51 16.48
CA GLU A 76 -6.86 -4.82 17.56
C GLU A 76 -7.75 -3.72 16.99
N LEU A 77 -9.04 -3.72 17.36
CA LEU A 77 -9.95 -2.61 17.06
C LEU A 77 -9.59 -1.40 17.92
N GLU A 78 -9.39 -0.26 17.28
CA GLU A 78 -9.14 1.01 17.95
C GLU A 78 -10.28 1.99 17.67
N LEU A 79 -10.87 2.51 18.75
CA LEU A 79 -11.88 3.55 18.67
C LEU A 79 -11.24 4.92 18.86
N TYR A 80 -11.64 5.89 18.04
CA TYR A 80 -11.21 7.29 18.16
C TYR A 80 -12.36 8.24 17.84
N PRO A 81 -12.29 9.52 18.24
CA PRO A 81 -13.33 10.48 17.89
C PRO A 81 -13.55 10.52 16.37
N GLY A 82 -14.78 10.22 15.95
CA GLY A 82 -15.16 10.22 14.53
C GLY A 82 -15.07 8.88 13.82
N GLY A 83 -14.69 7.77 14.51
CA GLY A 83 -14.68 6.47 13.86
C GLY A 83 -13.93 5.37 14.59
N TYR A 84 -13.53 4.38 13.82
CA TYR A 84 -12.73 3.27 14.31
C TYR A 84 -11.66 2.88 13.28
N GLY A 85 -10.66 2.20 13.73
CA GLY A 85 -9.60 1.63 12.90
C GLY A 85 -9.10 0.32 13.46
N TYR A 86 -8.02 -0.17 12.88
CA TYR A 86 -7.38 -1.40 13.34
C TYR A 86 -5.88 -1.18 13.48
N LYS A 87 -5.32 -1.69 14.58
CA LYS A 87 -3.89 -1.83 14.78
C LYS A 87 -3.48 -3.26 14.48
N ILE A 88 -2.69 -3.45 13.46
CA ILE A 88 -2.13 -4.74 13.05
C ILE A 88 -0.73 -4.82 13.63
N ARG A 89 -0.47 -5.82 14.47
CA ARG A 89 0.84 -6.10 15.08
C ARG A 89 1.34 -7.47 14.66
N ALA A 90 2.65 -7.64 14.58
CA ALA A 90 3.23 -8.97 14.44
C ALA A 90 3.04 -9.76 15.77
N ALA A 91 2.54 -11.00 15.67
CA ALA A 91 2.26 -11.87 16.78
C ALA A 91 3.27 -13.02 16.92
N LYS A 92 3.02 -13.95 17.83
CA LYS A 92 3.98 -15.00 18.27
C LYS A 92 4.52 -15.86 17.12
N ASN A 93 3.68 -16.19 16.12
CA ASN A 93 4.03 -17.05 15.00
C ASN A 93 4.57 -16.27 13.76
N ALA A 94 4.75 -14.95 13.85
CA ALA A 94 5.25 -14.13 12.75
C ALA A 94 6.59 -14.64 12.19
N ARG A 95 7.54 -15.02 13.06
CA ARG A 95 8.85 -15.52 12.65
C ARG A 95 8.77 -16.85 11.91
N TRP A 96 7.86 -17.74 12.32
CA TRP A 96 7.63 -19.00 11.65
C TRP A 96 7.17 -18.76 10.20
N LEU A 97 6.20 -17.88 10.01
CA LEU A 97 5.70 -17.53 8.68
C LEU A 97 6.77 -16.83 7.81
N GLN A 98 7.56 -15.92 8.41
CA GLN A 98 8.67 -15.26 7.72
C GLN A 98 9.75 -16.25 7.26
N LYS A 99 10.06 -17.27 8.05
CA LYS A 99 11.03 -18.30 7.69
C LYS A 99 10.57 -19.12 6.47
N ARG A 100 9.28 -19.42 6.36
CA ARG A 100 8.72 -20.13 5.19
C ARG A 100 8.87 -19.34 3.89
N ALA A 101 8.82 -18.01 3.97
CA ALA A 101 8.97 -17.11 2.83
C ALA A 101 10.34 -16.39 2.81
N GLU A 102 11.37 -16.91 3.50
CA GLU A 102 12.66 -16.24 3.70
C GLU A 102 13.30 -15.78 2.40
N LYS A 103 13.38 -16.66 1.40
CA LYS A 103 13.96 -16.34 0.08
C LYS A 103 13.21 -15.19 -0.62
N PHE A 104 11.90 -15.17 -0.53
CA PHE A 104 11.09 -14.10 -1.09
C PHE A 104 11.34 -12.77 -0.36
N LEU A 105 11.27 -12.78 0.98
CA LEU A 105 11.50 -11.60 1.80
C LEU A 105 12.91 -11.02 1.63
N ALA A 106 13.92 -11.86 1.53
CA ALA A 106 15.30 -11.44 1.27
C ALA A 106 15.42 -10.73 -0.08
N ARG A 107 14.78 -11.26 -1.14
CA ARG A 107 14.79 -10.65 -2.48
C ARG A 107 14.18 -9.26 -2.52
N ILE A 108 13.10 -9.03 -1.77
CA ILE A 108 12.36 -7.76 -1.76
C ILE A 108 12.72 -6.86 -0.56
N SER A 109 13.78 -7.17 0.19
CA SER A 109 14.12 -6.43 1.42
C SER A 109 14.31 -4.93 1.17
N ARG A 110 14.96 -4.55 0.07
CA ARG A 110 15.16 -3.15 -0.32
C ARG A 110 13.85 -2.44 -0.67
N ASP A 111 12.87 -3.17 -1.21
CA ASP A 111 11.55 -2.62 -1.55
C ASP A 111 10.72 -2.40 -0.28
N ILE A 112 10.84 -3.32 0.70
CA ILE A 112 10.25 -3.14 2.03
C ILE A 112 10.86 -1.91 2.73
N ASP A 113 12.19 -1.77 2.70
CA ASP A 113 12.87 -0.59 3.27
C ASP A 113 12.41 0.70 2.60
N TRP A 114 12.30 0.67 1.28
CA TRP A 114 11.85 1.83 0.51
C TRP A 114 10.44 2.26 0.91
N VAL A 115 9.46 1.36 0.95
CA VAL A 115 8.06 1.73 1.25
C VAL A 115 7.92 2.26 2.67
N ILE A 116 8.61 1.65 3.64
CA ILE A 116 8.58 2.08 5.04
C ILE A 116 9.26 3.43 5.21
N LYS A 117 10.45 3.62 4.64
CA LYS A 117 11.21 4.88 4.73
C LYS A 117 10.46 6.03 4.07
N LYS A 118 9.85 5.77 2.91
CA LYS A 118 9.20 6.81 2.13
C LYS A 118 7.84 7.21 2.69
N PHE A 119 7.04 6.26 3.10
CA PHE A 119 5.63 6.49 3.43
C PHE A 119 5.29 6.24 4.92
N GLY A 120 6.27 5.87 5.73
CA GLY A 120 6.05 5.51 7.14
C GLY A 120 5.56 6.63 8.04
N SER A 121 5.69 7.89 7.62
CA SER A 121 5.15 9.07 8.31
C SER A 121 3.81 9.55 7.77
N PHE A 122 3.33 8.95 6.66
CA PHE A 122 2.09 9.40 6.01
C PHE A 122 0.86 8.95 6.79
N SER A 123 -0.10 9.84 6.91
CA SER A 123 -1.44 9.54 7.40
C SER A 123 -2.21 8.63 6.42
N ALA A 124 -3.29 8.02 6.89
CA ALA A 124 -4.18 7.23 6.04
C ALA A 124 -4.71 8.03 4.83
N ALA A 125 -5.05 9.32 5.03
CA ALA A 125 -5.51 10.19 3.95
C ALA A 125 -4.41 10.53 2.94
N GLU A 126 -3.17 10.69 3.38
CA GLU A 126 -2.04 10.91 2.46
C GLU A 126 -1.73 9.65 1.66
N LEU A 127 -1.77 8.47 2.30
CA LEU A 127 -1.61 7.20 1.61
C LEU A 127 -2.75 6.91 0.62
N GLU A 128 -3.99 7.29 0.95
CA GLU A 128 -5.12 7.24 0.03
C GLU A 128 -4.84 8.10 -1.20
N LEU A 129 -4.42 9.35 -1.00
CA LEU A 129 -4.14 10.29 -2.09
C LEU A 129 -3.00 9.78 -2.98
N VAL A 130 -1.87 9.42 -2.39
CA VAL A 130 -0.71 8.88 -3.13
C VAL A 130 -1.08 7.63 -3.91
N GLY A 131 -1.77 6.68 -3.27
CA GLY A 131 -2.24 5.46 -3.94
C GLY A 131 -3.17 5.78 -5.11
N THR A 132 -4.09 6.76 -4.94
CA THR A 132 -5.01 7.17 -6.01
C THR A 132 -4.27 7.84 -7.17
N ILE A 133 -3.29 8.73 -6.90
CA ILE A 133 -2.49 9.37 -7.95
C ILE A 133 -1.75 8.29 -8.76
N VAL A 134 -1.08 7.36 -8.11
CA VAL A 134 -0.38 6.25 -8.78
C VAL A 134 -1.36 5.38 -9.57
N TYR A 135 -2.55 5.10 -9.03
CA TYR A 135 -3.55 4.30 -9.72
C TYR A 135 -4.03 4.97 -11.01
N VAL A 136 -4.41 6.24 -10.93
CA VAL A 136 -4.86 7.01 -12.09
C VAL A 136 -3.76 7.10 -13.15
N ASP A 137 -2.53 7.36 -12.75
CA ASP A 137 -1.37 7.38 -13.64
C ASP A 137 -1.19 6.04 -14.40
N ARG A 138 -1.35 4.90 -13.72
CA ARG A 138 -1.19 3.57 -14.33
C ARG A 138 -2.37 3.17 -15.23
N GLU A 139 -3.62 3.44 -14.81
CA GLU A 139 -4.83 3.13 -15.59
C GLU A 139 -4.88 3.92 -16.91
N VAL A 140 -4.52 5.20 -16.86
CA VAL A 140 -4.51 6.03 -18.06
C VAL A 140 -3.48 5.54 -19.07
N ILE A 141 -2.31 5.11 -18.59
CA ILE A 141 -1.26 4.59 -19.48
C ILE A 141 -1.63 3.21 -20.03
N ALA A 142 -2.31 2.37 -19.25
CA ALA A 142 -2.88 1.11 -19.75
C ALA A 142 -3.85 1.37 -20.92
N GLY A 143 -4.56 2.52 -20.92
CA GLY A 143 -5.39 3.01 -22.03
C GLY A 143 -4.60 3.63 -23.21
N LYS A 144 -3.27 3.49 -23.26
CA LYS A 144 -2.36 4.00 -24.32
C LYS A 144 -2.32 5.54 -24.47
N LYS A 145 -2.76 6.29 -23.49
CA LYS A 145 -2.63 7.75 -23.46
C LYS A 145 -1.52 8.17 -22.50
N ARG A 146 -0.47 8.79 -22.99
CA ARG A 146 0.46 9.54 -22.11
C ARG A 146 -0.23 10.84 -21.71
N LEU A 147 -0.50 11.01 -20.41
CA LEU A 147 -1.05 12.27 -19.90
C LEU A 147 0.07 13.12 -19.31
N GLY A 148 -0.10 14.43 -19.44
CA GLY A 148 0.64 15.38 -18.61
C GLY A 148 0.17 15.33 -17.14
N LEU A 149 1.01 15.83 -16.27
CA LEU A 149 0.75 15.83 -14.82
C LEU A 149 -0.57 16.54 -14.46
N GLU A 150 -0.90 17.64 -15.13
CA GLU A 150 -2.15 18.40 -14.92
C GLU A 150 -3.40 17.56 -15.19
N GLN A 151 -3.34 16.71 -16.22
CA GLN A 151 -4.45 15.82 -16.55
C GLN A 151 -4.63 14.73 -15.51
N VAL A 152 -3.52 14.18 -14.96
CA VAL A 152 -3.58 13.24 -13.82
C VAL A 152 -4.20 13.93 -12.61
N VAL A 153 -3.81 15.18 -12.30
CA VAL A 153 -4.39 15.95 -11.20
C VAL A 153 -5.88 16.15 -11.38
N LYS A 154 -6.33 16.51 -12.59
CA LYS A 154 -7.76 16.67 -12.91
C LYS A 154 -8.54 15.37 -12.65
N LEU A 155 -8.08 14.25 -13.19
CA LEU A 155 -8.73 12.94 -13.02
C LEU A 155 -8.77 12.51 -11.55
N VAL A 156 -7.69 12.72 -10.80
CA VAL A 156 -7.68 12.44 -9.35
C VAL A 156 -8.73 13.28 -8.63
N ARG A 157 -8.90 14.56 -9.00
CA ARG A 157 -9.92 15.44 -8.42
C ARG A 157 -11.35 14.99 -8.74
N GLU A 158 -11.58 14.44 -9.94
CA GLU A 158 -12.89 13.88 -10.31
C GLU A 158 -13.28 12.68 -9.45
N VAL A 159 -12.34 11.79 -9.14
CA VAL A 159 -12.60 10.59 -8.32
C VAL A 159 -12.46 10.82 -6.82
N LYS A 160 -11.78 11.90 -6.41
CA LYS A 160 -11.50 12.27 -5.01
C LYS A 160 -11.73 13.76 -4.77
N PRO A 161 -12.98 14.25 -4.87
CA PRO A 161 -13.28 15.68 -4.80
C PRO A 161 -13.00 16.32 -3.43
N HIS A 162 -12.86 15.52 -2.37
CA HIS A 162 -12.57 15.99 -1.01
C HIS A 162 -11.11 16.43 -0.81
N PHE A 163 -10.17 16.07 -1.71
CA PHE A 163 -8.82 16.64 -1.68
C PHE A 163 -8.79 17.96 -2.46
N SER A 164 -8.13 18.99 -1.93
CA SER A 164 -7.92 20.24 -2.66
C SER A 164 -7.00 20.05 -3.86
N GLN A 165 -7.16 20.88 -4.89
CA GLN A 165 -6.32 20.84 -6.08
C GLN A 165 -4.84 21.01 -5.73
N ASP A 166 -4.51 21.96 -4.84
CA ASP A 166 -3.13 22.22 -4.43
C ASP A 166 -2.49 21.01 -3.75
N LYS A 167 -3.26 20.32 -2.91
CA LYS A 167 -2.78 19.09 -2.24
C LYS A 167 -2.51 17.98 -3.26
N VAL A 168 -3.43 17.76 -4.20
CA VAL A 168 -3.24 16.75 -5.26
C VAL A 168 -2.02 17.09 -6.11
N LEU A 169 -1.89 18.35 -6.53
CA LEU A 169 -0.76 18.82 -7.34
C LEU A 169 0.57 18.69 -6.61
N HIS A 170 0.60 19.03 -5.31
CA HIS A 170 1.80 18.88 -4.48
C HIS A 170 2.31 17.44 -4.48
N TYR A 171 1.45 16.46 -4.14
CA TYR A 171 1.84 15.05 -4.12
C TYR A 171 2.14 14.50 -5.52
N ALA A 172 1.40 14.92 -6.54
CA ALA A 172 1.65 14.49 -7.91
C ALA A 172 3.04 14.96 -8.40
N ARG A 173 3.42 16.22 -8.13
CA ARG A 173 4.76 16.76 -8.43
C ARG A 173 5.85 16.01 -7.67
N GLN A 174 5.65 15.77 -6.38
CA GLN A 174 6.61 15.02 -5.57
C GLN A 174 6.85 13.62 -6.17
N LEU A 175 5.79 12.89 -6.50
CA LEU A 175 5.87 11.56 -7.08
C LEU A 175 6.53 11.57 -8.47
N ALA A 176 6.23 12.59 -9.31
CA ALA A 176 6.83 12.75 -10.62
C ALA A 176 8.33 13.04 -10.53
N ASN A 177 8.75 13.98 -9.66
CA ASN A 177 10.16 14.33 -9.43
C ASN A 177 10.97 13.11 -8.98
N GLU A 178 10.36 12.21 -8.24
CA GLU A 178 10.96 10.96 -7.77
C GLU A 178 10.83 9.81 -8.79
N ARG A 179 10.32 10.07 -9.98
CA ARG A 179 10.10 9.10 -11.07
C ARG A 179 9.21 7.92 -10.66
N LEU A 180 8.25 8.16 -9.79
CA LEU A 180 7.27 7.16 -9.36
C LEU A 180 6.01 7.15 -10.22
N LEU A 181 5.80 8.20 -11.03
CA LEU A 181 4.78 8.28 -12.06
C LEU A 181 5.39 7.99 -13.42
N GLN A 182 4.54 7.60 -14.36
CA GLN A 182 4.87 7.44 -15.78
C GLN A 182 4.43 8.66 -16.60
N ALA A 183 3.52 9.49 -16.05
CA ALA A 183 3.17 10.77 -16.61
C ALA A 183 4.40 11.68 -16.68
N SER A 184 4.56 12.38 -17.81
CA SER A 184 5.60 13.40 -17.97
C SER A 184 5.22 14.67 -17.21
N ALA A 185 6.21 15.25 -16.53
CA ALA A 185 6.10 16.57 -15.91
C ALA A 185 5.81 17.65 -16.94
#